data_166a61d3cbdd441a6e6a35f795fb059b
#
_entry.id   166a61d3cbdd441a6e6a35f795fb059b
#
_cell.length_a   1.000
_cell.length_b   1.000
_cell.length_c   1.000
_cell.angle_alpha   90.00
_cell.angle_beta   90.00
_cell.angle_gamma   90.00
#
_symmetry.space_group_name_H-M   'P 1'
#
loop_
_entity.id
_entity.type
_entity.pdbx_description
1 polymer ?
#
loop_
_entity_poly.entity_id
_entity_poly.type
_entity_poly.pdbx_seq_one_letter_code
_entity_poly.pdbx_strand_id
1 'polypeptide(L)'
;MIFYFTGTGNSLWVAKALSEALGEPLVSIADELHKEKDGWVYPVRPDEKILFVYPVHSWGPAMSVTHFISRLTLNGYTGQSVYSISTCGDECGYTDRLIGKALEKRAISLTAAYSVIMPNNYILLPGFDVDDKDVEERKLQDAPARVAEIIEAIREHGQDALYHTGSMPGLKSYWIYPLFAHLAIGSNSFRVTDACISCGLCGR
;
A
#
# COMPACT_ATOMS: atom_id res chain seq x y z
N MET A 1 10.68 -4.37 9.88
CA MET A 1 10.47 -2.96 9.44
C MET A 1 9.25 -2.87 8.54
N ILE A 2 8.38 -1.89 8.74
CA ILE A 2 7.13 -1.73 7.97
C ILE A 2 7.14 -0.38 7.25
N PHE A 3 7.31 -0.41 5.94
CA PHE A 3 7.12 0.74 5.06
C PHE A 3 5.64 0.89 4.75
N TYR A 4 5.05 2.03 5.06
CA TYR A 4 3.64 2.25 4.77
C TYR A 4 3.40 3.54 3.99
N PHE A 5 2.39 3.49 3.12
CA PHE A 5 1.80 4.65 2.46
C PHE A 5 0.30 4.67 2.72
N THR A 6 -0.25 5.81 3.04
CA THR A 6 -1.68 5.97 3.32
C THR A 6 -2.18 7.32 2.79
N GLY A 7 -3.38 7.35 2.22
CA GLY A 7 -4.07 8.60 1.87
C GLY A 7 -5.11 8.97 2.94
N THR A 8 -5.97 8.05 3.32
CA THR A 8 -7.15 8.31 4.14
C THR A 8 -7.18 7.54 5.47
N GLY A 9 -6.10 6.85 5.82
CA GLY A 9 -5.95 6.17 7.12
C GLY A 9 -6.07 4.65 7.08
N ASN A 10 -6.75 4.04 6.11
CA ASN A 10 -6.95 2.58 6.06
C ASN A 10 -5.63 1.79 6.14
N SER A 11 -4.67 2.10 5.27
CA SER A 11 -3.36 1.41 5.28
C SER A 11 -2.56 1.71 6.55
N LEU A 12 -2.67 2.92 7.12
CA LEU A 12 -2.02 3.24 8.39
C LEU A 12 -2.58 2.43 9.54
N TRP A 13 -3.90 2.22 9.58
CA TRP A 13 -4.52 1.37 10.60
C TRP A 13 -3.99 -0.06 10.53
N VAL A 14 -3.93 -0.65 9.33
CA VAL A 14 -3.33 -1.99 9.11
C VAL A 14 -1.85 -2.01 9.52
N ALA A 15 -1.08 -1.01 9.10
CA ALA A 15 0.35 -0.92 9.41
C ALA A 15 0.61 -0.84 10.92
N LYS A 16 -0.20 -0.08 11.67
CA LYS A 16 -0.11 0.01 13.14
C LYS A 16 -0.41 -1.33 13.81
N ALA A 17 -1.47 -2.04 13.40
CA ALA A 17 -1.80 -3.34 13.95
C ALA A 17 -0.69 -4.37 13.71
N LEU A 18 -0.11 -4.38 12.50
CA LEU A 18 1.05 -5.23 12.17
C LEU A 18 2.29 -4.86 12.98
N SER A 19 2.57 -3.56 13.14
CA SER A 19 3.71 -3.06 13.92
C SER A 19 3.63 -3.49 15.39
N GLU A 20 2.46 -3.33 16.01
CA GLU A 20 2.22 -3.74 17.38
C GLU A 20 2.38 -5.26 17.56
N ALA A 21 1.81 -6.06 16.65
CA ALA A 21 1.82 -7.51 16.76
C ALA A 21 3.18 -8.16 16.44
N LEU A 22 3.95 -7.57 15.54
CA LEU A 22 5.23 -8.11 15.04
C LEU A 22 6.46 -7.45 15.68
N GLY A 23 6.29 -6.35 16.41
CA GLY A 23 7.39 -5.59 17.00
C GLY A 23 8.26 -4.85 15.95
N GLU A 24 7.75 -4.62 14.75
CA GLU A 24 8.51 -3.99 13.67
C GLU A 24 8.23 -2.48 13.59
N PRO A 25 9.27 -1.64 13.41
CA PRO A 25 9.10 -0.20 13.36
C PRO A 25 8.38 0.25 12.08
N LEU A 26 7.63 1.36 12.20
CA LEU A 26 6.94 2.01 11.08
C LEU A 26 7.82 3.04 10.39
N VAL A 27 7.79 3.04 9.06
CA VAL A 27 8.42 4.05 8.19
C VAL A 27 7.37 4.59 7.23
N SER A 28 7.07 5.88 7.34
CA SER A 28 6.14 6.56 6.44
C SER A 28 6.81 6.83 5.09
N ILE A 29 6.32 6.20 4.03
CA ILE A 29 6.81 6.45 2.66
C ILE A 29 6.55 7.91 2.26
N ALA A 30 5.40 8.48 2.65
CA ALA A 30 5.09 9.88 2.35
C ALA A 30 6.11 10.82 2.98
N ASP A 31 6.44 10.64 4.26
CA ASP A 31 7.43 11.47 4.96
C ASP A 31 8.84 11.31 4.37
N GLU A 32 9.21 10.09 3.94
CA GLU A 32 10.50 9.87 3.29
C GLU A 32 10.57 10.56 1.92
N LEU A 33 9.50 10.53 1.14
CA LEU A 33 9.43 11.21 -0.15
C LEU A 33 9.53 12.73 -0.02
N HIS A 34 9.03 13.31 1.06
CA HIS A 34 9.15 14.76 1.34
C HIS A 34 10.58 15.21 1.71
N LYS A 35 11.49 14.30 2.03
CA LYS A 35 12.87 14.66 2.42
C LYS A 35 13.81 14.93 1.25
N GLU A 36 13.32 14.95 0.01
CA GLU A 36 14.08 15.27 -1.22
C GLU A 36 15.44 14.57 -1.32
N LYS A 37 15.49 13.27 -1.01
CA LYS A 37 16.72 12.46 -1.08
C LYS A 37 16.83 11.77 -2.45
N ASP A 38 18.08 11.57 -2.91
CA ASP A 38 18.34 10.79 -4.13
C ASP A 38 18.00 9.29 -3.99
N GLY A 39 17.86 8.80 -2.76
CA GLY A 39 17.48 7.45 -2.44
C GLY A 39 17.36 7.22 -0.94
N TRP A 40 16.85 6.05 -0.59
CA TRP A 40 16.59 5.65 0.80
C TRP A 40 17.38 4.39 1.12
N VAL A 41 18.20 4.45 2.16
CA VAL A 41 19.03 3.33 2.62
C VAL A 41 18.61 2.96 4.03
N TYR A 42 18.21 1.72 4.22
CA TYR A 42 17.84 1.19 5.54
C TYR A 42 18.69 -0.03 5.87
N PRO A 43 19.28 -0.07 7.07
CA PRO A 43 19.94 -1.28 7.56
C PRO A 43 18.90 -2.35 7.87
N VAL A 44 19.19 -3.59 7.52
CA VAL A 44 18.30 -4.74 7.76
C VAL A 44 19.00 -5.75 8.66
N ARG A 45 18.34 -6.18 9.73
CA ARG A 45 18.80 -7.24 10.62
C ARG A 45 18.56 -8.61 9.99
N PRO A 46 19.33 -9.66 10.37
CA PRO A 46 19.20 -11.00 9.80
C PRO A 46 17.81 -11.64 9.95
N ASP A 47 17.12 -11.34 11.04
CA ASP A 47 15.80 -11.90 11.42
C ASP A 47 14.64 -10.92 11.18
N GLU A 48 14.90 -9.78 10.56
CA GLU A 48 13.91 -8.74 10.35
C GLU A 48 12.88 -9.12 9.29
N LYS A 49 11.61 -8.89 9.58
CA LYS A 49 10.54 -8.96 8.59
C LYS A 49 10.36 -7.59 7.93
N ILE A 50 10.28 -7.57 6.62
CA ILE A 50 10.12 -6.35 5.82
C ILE A 50 8.73 -6.36 5.23
N LEU A 51 7.93 -5.35 5.54
CA LEU A 51 6.56 -5.25 5.09
C LEU A 51 6.34 -3.97 4.30
N PHE A 52 5.56 -4.04 3.23
CA PHE A 52 5.05 -2.90 2.49
C PHE A 52 3.53 -2.86 2.62
N VAL A 53 2.99 -1.82 3.27
CA VAL A 53 1.55 -1.64 3.51
C VAL A 53 1.07 -0.41 2.75
N TYR A 54 0.12 -0.59 1.83
CA TYR A 54 -0.28 0.49 0.91
C TYR A 54 -1.66 0.28 0.31
N PRO A 55 -2.33 1.36 -0.16
CA PRO A 55 -3.62 1.25 -0.84
C PRO A 55 -3.45 0.81 -2.30
N VAL A 56 -4.44 0.10 -2.79
CA VAL A 56 -4.62 -0.18 -4.22
C VAL A 56 -5.21 1.05 -4.90
N HIS A 57 -4.55 1.51 -5.94
CA HIS A 57 -5.03 2.57 -6.81
C HIS A 57 -5.33 1.99 -8.19
N SER A 58 -6.62 1.88 -8.55
CA SER A 58 -7.04 1.35 -9.86
C SER A 58 -6.34 0.02 -10.23
N TRP A 59 -6.42 -0.96 -9.32
CA TRP A 59 -5.86 -2.33 -9.47
C TRP A 59 -4.33 -2.40 -9.64
N GLY A 60 -3.62 -1.43 -9.09
CA GLY A 60 -2.16 -1.41 -8.97
C GLY A 60 -1.69 -0.71 -7.70
N PRO A 61 -0.40 -0.79 -7.36
CA PRO A 61 0.15 -0.12 -6.20
C PRO A 61 0.14 1.40 -6.38
N ALA A 62 -0.04 2.15 -5.30
CA ALA A 62 0.12 3.61 -5.35
C ALA A 62 1.47 3.99 -5.96
N MET A 63 1.52 4.96 -6.90
CA MET A 63 2.75 5.35 -7.60
C MET A 63 3.85 5.81 -6.65
N SER A 64 3.51 6.47 -5.55
CA SER A 64 4.44 6.86 -4.50
C SER A 64 5.21 5.66 -3.93
N VAL A 65 4.54 4.51 -3.79
CA VAL A 65 5.16 3.28 -3.27
C VAL A 65 6.16 2.71 -4.28
N THR A 66 5.78 2.59 -5.54
CA THR A 66 6.69 2.10 -6.59
C THR A 66 7.85 3.05 -6.84
N HIS A 67 7.63 4.37 -6.73
CA HIS A 67 8.69 5.36 -6.79
C HIS A 67 9.67 5.20 -5.62
N PHE A 68 9.18 5.07 -4.39
CA PHE A 68 10.02 4.81 -3.22
C PHE A 68 10.84 3.52 -3.41
N ILE A 69 10.21 2.41 -3.79
CA ILE A 69 10.89 1.13 -4.02
C ILE A 69 11.97 1.25 -5.10
N SER A 70 11.74 2.03 -6.16
CA SER A 70 12.71 2.18 -7.26
C SER A 70 14.06 2.76 -6.83
N ARG A 71 14.11 3.44 -5.68
CA ARG A 71 15.31 4.07 -5.10
C ARG A 71 15.69 3.51 -3.73
N LEU A 72 14.98 2.46 -3.25
CA LEU A 72 15.23 1.82 -1.97
C LEU A 72 16.47 0.94 -2.03
N THR A 73 17.30 1.01 -1.00
CA THR A 73 18.41 0.09 -0.74
C THR A 73 18.24 -0.49 0.67
N LEU A 74 18.16 -1.80 0.75
CA LEU A 74 18.12 -2.55 2.00
C LEU A 74 19.54 -3.05 2.29
N ASN A 75 20.28 -2.29 3.09
CA ASN A 75 21.66 -2.62 3.43
C ASN A 75 21.71 -3.80 4.42
N GLY A 76 22.35 -4.89 4.05
CA GLY A 76 22.35 -6.15 4.80
C GLY A 76 21.23 -7.11 4.40
N TYR A 77 20.47 -6.82 3.32
CA TYR A 77 19.50 -7.78 2.80
C TYR A 77 20.21 -9.00 2.20
N THR A 78 19.89 -10.17 2.73
CA THR A 78 20.43 -11.48 2.32
C THR A 78 19.34 -12.51 2.07
N GLY A 79 18.09 -12.05 1.84
CA GLY A 79 16.94 -12.93 1.61
C GLY A 79 15.94 -12.97 2.78
N GLN A 80 15.94 -11.95 3.63
CA GLN A 80 14.91 -11.79 4.67
C GLN A 80 13.50 -11.80 4.08
N SER A 81 12.53 -12.27 4.86
CA SER A 81 11.14 -12.35 4.40
C SER A 81 10.56 -10.96 4.11
N VAL A 82 10.01 -10.79 2.91
CA VAL A 82 9.38 -9.56 2.45
C VAL A 82 7.92 -9.80 2.14
N TYR A 83 7.04 -9.00 2.73
CA TYR A 83 5.60 -9.13 2.61
C TYR A 83 4.97 -7.88 2.02
N SER A 84 3.96 -8.06 1.18
CA SER A 84 3.14 -7.00 0.60
C SER A 84 1.74 -7.10 1.16
N ILE A 85 1.25 -6.04 1.80
CA ILE A 85 -0.10 -5.96 2.35
C ILE A 85 -0.81 -4.79 1.69
N SER A 86 -1.77 -5.09 0.81
CA SER A 86 -2.55 -4.09 0.12
C SER A 86 -3.91 -3.88 0.77
N THR A 87 -4.35 -2.62 0.89
CA THR A 87 -5.73 -2.28 1.27
C THR A 87 -6.51 -1.89 0.02
N CYS A 88 -7.71 -2.43 -0.15
CA CYS A 88 -8.56 -2.14 -1.31
C CYS A 88 -10.02 -2.04 -0.90
N GLY A 89 -10.83 -1.35 -1.71
CA GLY A 89 -12.28 -1.29 -1.49
C GLY A 89 -12.95 -2.62 -1.81
N ASP A 90 -12.61 -3.22 -2.94
CA ASP A 90 -13.25 -4.43 -3.42
C ASP A 90 -12.23 -5.46 -3.93
N GLU A 91 -11.39 -5.11 -4.91
CA GLU A 91 -10.47 -6.02 -5.58
C GLU A 91 -9.08 -5.41 -5.73
N CYS A 92 -8.06 -6.25 -5.63
CA CYS A 92 -6.67 -5.80 -5.76
C CYS A 92 -6.10 -5.93 -7.18
N GLY A 93 -6.72 -6.72 -8.06
CA GLY A 93 -6.10 -7.09 -9.32
C GLY A 93 -4.78 -7.86 -9.09
N TYR A 94 -3.81 -7.65 -9.97
CA TYR A 94 -2.44 -8.18 -9.87
C TYR A 94 -1.47 -7.16 -9.23
N THR A 95 -1.94 -6.41 -8.23
CA THR A 95 -1.09 -5.47 -7.49
C THR A 95 0.10 -6.19 -6.82
N ASP A 96 -0.09 -7.42 -6.33
CA ASP A 96 0.94 -8.32 -5.82
C ASP A 96 2.07 -8.56 -6.81
N ARG A 97 1.73 -8.84 -8.08
CA ARG A 97 2.70 -9.06 -9.15
C ARG A 97 3.43 -7.79 -9.56
N LEU A 98 2.72 -6.67 -9.55
CA LEU A 98 3.31 -5.36 -9.89
C LEU A 98 4.32 -4.91 -8.84
N ILE A 99 3.99 -5.06 -7.56
CA ILE A 99 4.92 -4.74 -6.47
C ILE A 99 6.09 -5.73 -6.43
N GLY A 100 5.85 -7.03 -6.65
CA GLY A 100 6.89 -8.04 -6.76
C GLY A 100 7.91 -7.68 -7.83
N LYS A 101 7.47 -7.32 -9.04
CA LYS A 101 8.34 -6.85 -10.12
C LYS A 101 9.12 -5.58 -9.77
N ALA A 102 8.53 -4.67 -8.99
CA ALA A 102 9.25 -3.46 -8.54
C ALA A 102 10.36 -3.80 -7.55
N LEU A 103 10.10 -4.73 -6.63
CA LEU A 103 11.08 -5.25 -5.67
C LEU A 103 12.20 -6.04 -6.34
N GLU A 104 11.87 -6.92 -7.30
CA GLU A 104 12.84 -7.71 -8.07
C GLU A 104 13.88 -6.84 -8.78
N LYS A 105 13.49 -5.67 -9.30
CA LYS A 105 14.42 -4.69 -9.90
C LYS A 105 15.44 -4.14 -8.90
N ARG A 106 15.20 -4.32 -7.61
CA ARG A 106 16.10 -3.96 -6.51
C ARG A 106 16.77 -5.17 -5.87
N ALA A 107 16.69 -6.34 -6.52
CA ALA A 107 17.17 -7.62 -6.01
C ALA A 107 16.52 -8.02 -4.66
N ILE A 108 15.26 -7.63 -4.45
CA ILE A 108 14.46 -7.97 -3.28
C ILE A 108 13.37 -8.94 -3.73
N SER A 109 13.28 -10.10 -3.09
CA SER A 109 12.30 -11.13 -3.42
C SER A 109 11.07 -11.00 -2.52
N LEU A 110 9.87 -10.93 -3.11
CA LEU A 110 8.62 -10.96 -2.37
C LEU A 110 8.33 -12.38 -1.88
N THR A 111 8.12 -12.54 -0.58
CA THR A 111 7.81 -13.83 0.05
C THR A 111 6.34 -14.18 -0.11
N ALA A 112 5.45 -13.26 0.26
CA ALA A 112 4.01 -13.41 0.11
C ALA A 112 3.30 -12.06 -0.02
N ALA A 113 2.07 -12.09 -0.55
CA ALA A 113 1.19 -10.94 -0.66
C ALA A 113 -0.16 -11.21 -0.02
N TYR A 114 -0.66 -10.22 0.70
CA TYR A 114 -1.93 -10.26 1.43
C TYR A 114 -2.77 -9.04 1.08
N SER A 115 -4.09 -9.14 1.31
CA SER A 115 -4.98 -8.02 1.12
C SER A 115 -6.02 -7.90 2.26
N VAL A 116 -6.34 -6.65 2.57
CA VAL A 116 -7.40 -6.29 3.52
C VAL A 116 -8.44 -5.45 2.78
N ILE A 117 -9.69 -5.91 2.77
CA ILE A 117 -10.81 -5.13 2.22
C ILE A 117 -11.18 -4.06 3.26
N MET A 118 -11.22 -2.81 2.81
CA MET A 118 -11.48 -1.63 3.62
C MET A 118 -12.53 -0.76 2.92
N PRO A 119 -13.20 0.15 3.61
CA PRO A 119 -14.17 1.04 2.98
C PRO A 119 -13.61 1.81 1.79
N ASN A 120 -14.43 1.91 0.73
CA ASN A 120 -14.13 2.74 -0.43
C ASN A 120 -14.12 4.22 -0.04
N ASN A 121 -13.18 4.96 -0.64
CA ASN A 121 -13.02 6.40 -0.39
C ASN A 121 -12.66 7.18 -1.66
N TYR A 122 -12.87 6.59 -2.83
CA TYR A 122 -12.58 7.21 -4.12
C TYR A 122 -13.82 7.88 -4.71
N ILE A 123 -13.80 9.20 -4.82
CA ILE A 123 -14.93 10.05 -5.22
C ILE A 123 -14.64 10.93 -6.45
N LEU A 124 -13.49 10.77 -7.12
CA LEU A 124 -13.05 11.71 -8.14
C LEU A 124 -13.57 11.41 -9.56
N LEU A 125 -14.07 10.20 -9.82
CA LEU A 125 -14.62 9.85 -11.12
C LEU A 125 -16.13 9.61 -11.03
N PRO A 126 -16.91 10.02 -12.06
CA PRO A 126 -18.34 9.72 -12.10
C PRO A 126 -18.60 8.21 -11.98
N GLY A 127 -19.55 7.83 -11.14
CA GLY A 127 -19.90 6.43 -10.86
C GLY A 127 -19.07 5.76 -9.75
N PHE A 128 -18.13 6.48 -9.14
CA PHE A 128 -17.43 6.06 -7.94
C PHE A 128 -17.85 6.94 -6.77
N ASP A 129 -18.09 6.31 -5.64
CA ASP A 129 -18.47 6.99 -4.40
C ASP A 129 -17.95 6.18 -3.20
N VAL A 130 -18.13 6.74 -2.01
CA VAL A 130 -17.94 5.99 -0.76
C VAL A 130 -18.96 4.85 -0.66
N ASP A 131 -18.63 3.81 0.11
CA ASP A 131 -19.56 2.73 0.38
C ASP A 131 -20.82 3.23 1.11
N ASP A 132 -21.95 2.56 0.89
CA ASP A 132 -23.11 2.70 1.74
C ASP A 132 -22.75 2.32 3.19
N LYS A 133 -23.40 2.94 4.15
CA LYS A 133 -23.05 2.84 5.57
C LYS A 133 -23.03 1.41 6.11
N ASP A 134 -23.94 0.55 5.69
CA ASP A 134 -23.98 -0.85 6.07
C ASP A 134 -22.83 -1.67 5.48
N VAL A 135 -22.37 -1.31 4.27
CA VAL A 135 -21.19 -1.92 3.61
C VAL A 135 -19.90 -1.47 4.31
N GLU A 136 -19.79 -0.17 4.61
CA GLU A 136 -18.69 0.41 5.38
C GLU A 136 -18.54 -0.28 6.74
N GLU A 137 -19.64 -0.36 7.53
CA GLU A 137 -19.63 -0.96 8.86
C GLU A 137 -19.22 -2.43 8.80
N ARG A 138 -19.71 -3.21 7.84
CA ARG A 138 -19.32 -4.61 7.65
C ARG A 138 -17.83 -4.74 7.33
N LYS A 139 -17.29 -3.95 6.38
CA LYS A 139 -15.86 -3.96 6.03
C LYS A 139 -14.99 -3.63 7.24
N LEU A 140 -15.39 -2.65 8.06
CA LEU A 140 -14.69 -2.29 9.29
C LEU A 140 -14.77 -3.37 10.38
N GLN A 141 -15.87 -4.12 10.45
CA GLN A 141 -16.01 -5.24 11.37
C GLN A 141 -15.17 -6.47 10.97
N ASP A 142 -15.03 -6.72 9.66
CA ASP A 142 -14.29 -7.88 9.13
C ASP A 142 -12.76 -7.64 9.11
N ALA A 143 -12.33 -6.41 8.95
CA ALA A 143 -10.91 -6.06 8.80
C ALA A 143 -10.01 -6.52 9.97
N PRO A 144 -10.39 -6.42 11.26
CA PRO A 144 -9.56 -6.89 12.36
C PRO A 144 -9.29 -8.40 12.32
N ALA A 145 -10.28 -9.22 11.99
CA ALA A 145 -10.11 -10.66 11.84
C ALA A 145 -9.14 -10.99 10.69
N ARG A 146 -9.30 -10.29 9.56
CA ARG A 146 -8.41 -10.45 8.42
C ARG A 146 -6.96 -10.07 8.75
N VAL A 147 -6.75 -8.99 9.48
CA VAL A 147 -5.40 -8.58 9.92
C VAL A 147 -4.81 -9.62 10.88
N ALA A 148 -5.62 -10.20 11.79
CA ALA A 148 -5.16 -11.27 12.67
C ALA A 148 -4.69 -12.52 11.89
N GLU A 149 -5.46 -12.95 10.86
CA GLU A 149 -5.05 -14.05 9.96
C GLU A 149 -3.71 -13.75 9.27
N ILE A 150 -3.52 -12.52 8.77
CA ILE A 150 -2.28 -12.09 8.12
C ILE A 150 -1.11 -12.11 9.12
N ILE A 151 -1.31 -11.66 10.36
CA ILE A 151 -0.29 -11.70 11.40
C ILE A 151 0.19 -13.14 11.65
N GLU A 152 -0.74 -14.07 11.81
CA GLU A 152 -0.39 -15.49 12.00
C GLU A 152 0.33 -16.07 10.77
N ALA A 153 -0.17 -15.79 9.56
CA ALA A 153 0.50 -16.22 8.33
C ALA A 153 1.95 -15.69 8.25
N ILE A 154 2.19 -14.43 8.64
CA ILE A 154 3.55 -13.86 8.68
C ILE A 154 4.42 -14.51 9.75
N ARG A 155 3.87 -14.86 10.92
CA ARG A 155 4.59 -15.56 11.99
C ARG A 155 5.02 -16.97 11.59
N GLU A 156 4.16 -17.67 10.89
CA GLU A 156 4.38 -19.04 10.43
C GLU A 156 5.18 -19.12 9.12
N HIS A 157 5.64 -17.99 8.57
CA HIS A 157 6.24 -17.89 7.24
C HIS A 157 5.34 -18.47 6.13
N GLY A 158 4.02 -18.45 6.36
CA GLY A 158 3.01 -18.96 5.45
C GLY A 158 2.99 -18.17 4.14
N GLN A 159 2.75 -18.92 3.04
CA GLN A 159 2.58 -18.35 1.70
C GLN A 159 1.11 -18.38 1.28
N ASP A 160 0.20 -18.54 2.23
CA ASP A 160 -1.21 -18.77 1.96
C ASP A 160 -1.88 -17.56 1.30
N ALA A 161 -2.82 -17.89 0.41
CA ALA A 161 -3.50 -16.96 -0.48
C ALA A 161 -4.52 -16.05 0.22
N LEU A 162 -4.12 -15.32 1.25
CA LEU A 162 -4.93 -14.27 1.89
C LEU A 162 -4.96 -13.00 1.02
N TYR A 163 -5.16 -13.20 -0.30
CA TYR A 163 -5.11 -12.13 -1.29
C TYR A 163 -6.35 -12.16 -2.19
N HIS A 164 -7.07 -11.04 -2.28
CA HIS A 164 -8.28 -10.92 -3.08
C HIS A 164 -7.99 -10.32 -4.44
N THR A 165 -7.74 -11.18 -5.43
CA THR A 165 -7.42 -10.77 -6.80
C THR A 165 -8.61 -10.14 -7.51
N GLY A 166 -9.81 -10.70 -7.36
CA GLY A 166 -11.02 -10.27 -8.06
C GLY A 166 -11.11 -10.71 -9.52
N SER A 167 -12.01 -10.07 -10.27
CA SER A 167 -12.36 -10.41 -11.65
C SER A 167 -11.46 -9.72 -12.67
N MET A 168 -11.18 -10.39 -13.81
CA MET A 168 -10.39 -9.88 -14.95
C MET A 168 -9.09 -9.13 -14.54
N PRO A 169 -8.28 -9.68 -13.64
CA PRO A 169 -7.17 -8.94 -13.04
C PRO A 169 -6.10 -8.54 -14.06
N GLY A 170 -5.91 -9.34 -15.12
CA GLY A 170 -4.95 -9.02 -16.19
C GLY A 170 -5.33 -7.75 -16.97
N LEU A 171 -6.60 -7.61 -17.34
CA LEU A 171 -7.10 -6.40 -18.00
C LEU A 171 -6.96 -5.18 -17.10
N LYS A 172 -7.39 -5.32 -15.85
CA LYS A 172 -7.38 -4.24 -14.85
C LYS A 172 -5.97 -3.75 -14.54
N SER A 173 -5.05 -4.65 -14.24
CA SER A 173 -3.71 -4.28 -13.77
C SER A 173 -2.71 -3.99 -14.88
N TYR A 174 -2.86 -4.56 -16.07
CA TYR A 174 -1.89 -4.35 -17.17
C TYR A 174 -2.34 -3.35 -18.23
N TRP A 175 -3.63 -3.00 -18.28
CA TRP A 175 -4.16 -2.04 -19.24
C TRP A 175 -4.80 -0.82 -18.57
N ILE A 176 -5.72 -1.03 -17.62
CA ILE A 176 -6.43 0.09 -16.96
C ILE A 176 -5.51 0.83 -15.99
N TYR A 177 -4.79 0.12 -15.15
CA TYR A 177 -3.90 0.77 -14.17
C TYR A 177 -2.82 1.65 -14.80
N PRO A 178 -2.05 1.24 -15.83
CA PRO A 178 -1.09 2.12 -16.48
C PRO A 178 -1.74 3.35 -17.11
N LEU A 179 -2.90 3.20 -17.73
CA LEU A 179 -3.64 4.33 -18.30
C LEU A 179 -4.06 5.31 -17.20
N PHE A 180 -4.62 4.81 -16.11
CA PHE A 180 -4.98 5.61 -14.93
C PHE A 180 -3.75 6.32 -14.35
N ALA A 181 -2.66 5.61 -14.14
CA ALA A 181 -1.43 6.14 -13.56
C ALA A 181 -0.81 7.28 -14.41
N HIS A 182 -0.95 7.21 -15.74
CA HIS A 182 -0.41 8.22 -16.65
C HIS A 182 -1.35 9.39 -16.93
N LEU A 183 -2.67 9.18 -16.92
CA LEU A 183 -3.64 10.20 -17.35
C LEU A 183 -4.49 10.78 -16.22
N ALA A 184 -4.78 10.00 -15.18
CA ALA A 184 -5.70 10.42 -14.13
C ALA A 184 -5.02 10.95 -12.87
N ILE A 185 -3.72 10.69 -12.68
CA ILE A 185 -2.96 11.14 -11.51
C ILE A 185 -2.17 12.39 -11.90
N GLY A 186 -2.67 13.56 -11.46
CA GLY A 186 -1.97 14.83 -11.65
C GLY A 186 -2.58 15.93 -10.80
N SER A 187 -1.77 16.90 -10.42
CA SER A 187 -2.20 18.07 -9.63
C SER A 187 -2.72 19.24 -10.48
N ASN A 188 -2.66 19.15 -11.81
CA ASN A 188 -2.97 20.26 -12.70
C ASN A 188 -4.42 20.76 -12.64
N SER A 189 -5.33 19.91 -12.15
CA SER A 189 -6.75 20.25 -11.95
C SER A 189 -7.04 20.93 -10.62
N PHE A 190 -6.11 20.85 -9.66
CA PHE A 190 -6.25 21.49 -8.37
C PHE A 190 -5.81 22.95 -8.43
N ARG A 191 -6.61 23.85 -7.87
CA ARG A 191 -6.30 25.28 -7.78
C ARG A 191 -6.43 25.74 -6.35
N VAL A 192 -5.42 26.46 -5.89
CA VAL A 192 -5.49 27.20 -4.63
C VAL A 192 -6.20 28.53 -4.92
N THR A 193 -7.24 28.83 -4.17
CA THR A 193 -8.00 30.11 -4.27
C THR A 193 -7.51 31.11 -3.24
N ASP A 194 -7.93 32.35 -3.38
CA ASP A 194 -7.60 33.45 -2.44
C ASP A 194 -8.15 33.21 -1.01
N ALA A 195 -9.04 32.23 -0.83
CA ALA A 195 -9.49 31.79 0.49
C ALA A 195 -8.42 30.97 1.27
N CYS A 196 -7.32 30.61 0.64
CA CYS A 196 -6.24 29.87 1.27
C CYS A 196 -5.44 30.80 2.24
N ILE A 197 -5.44 30.43 3.51
CA ILE A 197 -4.68 31.14 4.57
C ILE A 197 -3.28 30.52 4.80
N SER A 198 -2.82 29.63 3.94
CA SER A 198 -1.52 28.93 4.03
C SER A 198 -1.27 28.20 5.37
N CYS A 199 -2.32 27.67 6.00
CA CYS A 199 -2.21 26.99 7.30
C CYS A 199 -1.56 25.58 7.23
N GLY A 200 -1.29 25.05 6.03
CA GLY A 200 -0.67 23.74 5.83
C GLY A 200 -1.55 22.53 6.19
N LEU A 201 -2.83 22.72 6.54
CA LEU A 201 -3.72 21.63 6.99
C LEU A 201 -3.94 20.57 5.90
N CYS A 202 -3.99 20.98 4.63
CA CYS A 202 -4.18 20.08 3.49
C CYS A 202 -2.93 19.26 3.12
N GLY A 203 -1.78 19.55 3.72
CA GLY A 203 -0.51 18.83 3.51
C GLY A 203 -0.07 17.98 4.70
N ARG A 204 -0.93 17.82 5.71
CA ARG A 204 -0.62 17.04 6.94
C ARG A 204 -1.18 15.64 6.89
#